data_1a942babcf2a54dd929c8b4e61ecd395
#
_entry.id   1a942babcf2a54dd929c8b4e61ecd395
#
_cell.length_a   1.000
_cell.length_b   1.000
_cell.length_c   1.000
_cell.angle_alpha   90.00
_cell.angle_beta   90.00
_cell.angle_gamma   90.00
#
_symmetry.space_group_name_H-M   'P 1'
#
loop_
_entity.id
_entity.type
_entity.pdbx_description
1 polymer ?
#
loop_
_entity_poly.entity_id
_entity_poly.type
_entity_poly.pdbx_seq_one_letter_code
_entity_poly.pdbx_strand_id
1 'polypeptide(L)'
;MKRTTFLVLAFVTIVLACTPLASRHFAQEAVPIFVKEIPRGYRDWRVVSVAHEAGNLNDIRAVLGNDTAIKAYREGKLPFPEGAIVGRIAWSYVPSEENNKSFGREQSFVAGAPTDAYLQFMVKDSKKYAATGGWGYSSFGKDGKPTDEAAMKSCFPCHQAVKGRDFIFTRYAP
;
A
#
# COMPACT_ATOMS: atom_id res chain seq x y z
N MET A 1 20.01 72.92 64.48
CA MET A 1 18.79 72.23 63.99
C MET A 1 19.16 71.62 62.62
N LYS A 2 19.45 70.31 62.56
CA LYS A 2 19.85 69.56 61.33
C LYS A 2 18.63 68.78 60.86
N ARG A 3 18.13 69.10 59.70
CA ARG A 3 17.05 68.36 59.02
C ARG A 3 17.66 67.22 58.20
N THR A 4 17.34 66.00 58.56
CA THR A 4 17.74 64.79 57.89
C THR A 4 16.64 64.43 56.89
N THR A 5 16.93 64.45 55.55
CA THR A 5 16.03 64.08 54.54
C THR A 5 16.18 62.58 54.23
N PHE A 6 15.16 61.78 54.44
CA PHE A 6 15.12 60.36 54.10
C PHE A 6 14.72 60.25 52.65
N LEU A 7 15.60 59.65 51.82
CA LEU A 7 15.31 59.28 50.44
C LEU A 7 14.79 57.85 50.45
N VAL A 8 13.52 57.66 50.04
CA VAL A 8 12.91 56.36 49.88
C VAL A 8 13.15 55.90 48.46
N LEU A 9 13.99 54.90 48.23
CA LEU A 9 14.20 54.23 46.95
C LEU A 9 13.10 53.16 46.77
N ALA A 10 12.22 53.41 45.83
CA ALA A 10 11.21 52.39 45.42
C ALA A 10 11.85 51.45 44.38
N PHE A 11 12.07 50.21 44.78
CA PHE A 11 12.46 49.13 43.82
C PHE A 11 11.23 48.67 43.09
N VAL A 12 11.16 48.91 41.77
CA VAL A 12 10.18 48.35 40.86
C VAL A 12 10.73 46.99 40.37
N THR A 13 10.22 45.89 40.89
CA THR A 13 10.50 44.54 40.39
C THR A 13 9.65 44.25 39.17
N ILE A 14 10.27 44.26 37.99
CA ILE A 14 9.63 43.79 36.76
C ILE A 14 9.66 42.28 36.77
N VAL A 15 8.50 41.65 37.03
CA VAL A 15 8.32 40.22 36.86
C VAL A 15 8.09 39.93 35.38
N LEU A 16 9.13 39.45 34.70
CA LEU A 16 9.01 38.94 33.32
C LEU A 16 8.25 37.60 33.35
N ALA A 17 6.99 37.62 33.02
CA ALA A 17 6.19 36.39 32.85
C ALA A 17 6.65 35.66 31.59
N CYS A 18 7.54 34.65 31.75
CA CYS A 18 7.83 33.69 30.71
C CYS A 18 6.60 32.81 30.47
N THR A 19 5.77 33.16 29.48
CA THR A 19 4.75 32.23 28.97
C THR A 19 5.43 31.16 28.13
N PRO A 20 5.31 29.86 28.48
CA PRO A 20 5.82 28.82 27.59
C PRO A 20 5.07 28.85 26.28
N LEU A 21 5.78 29.09 25.17
CA LEU A 21 5.25 28.83 23.85
C LEU A 21 4.95 27.32 23.80
N ALA A 22 3.70 26.94 23.98
CA ALA A 22 3.25 25.58 23.69
C ALA A 22 3.49 25.34 22.20
N SER A 23 4.56 24.61 21.88
CA SER A 23 4.78 24.07 20.54
C SER A 23 3.59 23.21 20.17
N ARG A 24 2.68 23.75 19.38
CA ARG A 24 1.64 22.95 18.75
C ARG A 24 2.35 22.01 17.79
N HIS A 25 2.66 20.79 18.25
CA HIS A 25 2.91 19.69 17.35
C HIS A 25 1.62 19.48 16.56
N PHE A 26 1.57 20.06 15.35
CA PHE A 26 0.63 19.59 14.36
C PHE A 26 1.00 18.12 14.16
N ALA A 27 0.17 17.22 14.68
CA ALA A 27 0.24 15.82 14.27
C ALA A 27 0.11 15.85 12.74
N GLN A 28 1.22 15.61 12.05
CA GLN A 28 1.23 15.45 10.61
C GLN A 28 0.32 14.27 10.35
N GLU A 29 -0.88 14.53 9.80
CA GLU A 29 -1.78 13.46 9.40
C GLU A 29 -0.97 12.48 8.57
N ALA A 30 -0.90 11.23 9.03
CA ALA A 30 -0.17 10.19 8.34
C ALA A 30 -0.70 10.13 6.90
N VAL A 31 0.15 10.44 5.93
CA VAL A 31 -0.22 10.42 4.51
C VAL A 31 -0.82 9.05 4.22
N PRO A 32 -2.06 8.97 3.74
CA PRO A 32 -2.72 7.69 3.54
C PRO A 32 -1.93 6.86 2.53
N ILE A 33 -1.47 5.68 2.96
CA ILE A 33 -0.78 4.73 2.08
C ILE A 33 -1.78 3.85 1.31
N PHE A 34 -3.07 4.07 1.50
CA PHE A 34 -4.13 3.18 1.03
C PHE A 34 -4.88 3.75 -0.17
N VAL A 35 -5.15 2.87 -1.12
CA VAL A 35 -6.12 3.07 -2.18
C VAL A 35 -7.49 2.63 -1.65
N LYS A 36 -8.47 3.53 -1.63
CA LYS A 36 -9.76 3.29 -0.98
C LYS A 36 -10.80 2.62 -1.88
N GLU A 37 -10.59 2.62 -3.18
CA GLU A 37 -11.55 2.14 -4.16
C GLU A 37 -10.91 1.12 -5.09
N ILE A 38 -11.70 0.13 -5.51
CA ILE A 38 -11.30 -0.82 -6.54
C ILE A 38 -11.18 -0.06 -7.87
N PRO A 39 -10.02 -0.10 -8.53
CA PRO A 39 -9.84 0.57 -9.81
C PRO A 39 -10.82 0.04 -10.86
N ARG A 40 -11.49 0.96 -11.55
CA ARG A 40 -12.49 0.59 -12.57
C ARG A 40 -11.87 -0.16 -13.75
N GLY A 41 -12.60 -1.10 -14.30
CA GLY A 41 -12.20 -1.84 -15.50
C GLY A 41 -11.04 -2.83 -15.27
N TYR A 42 -10.65 -3.11 -14.03
CA TYR A 42 -9.50 -3.97 -13.73
C TYR A 42 -9.63 -5.39 -14.34
N ARG A 43 -10.83 -5.88 -14.57
CA ARG A 43 -11.05 -7.19 -15.17
C ARG A 43 -10.73 -7.26 -16.67
N ASP A 44 -10.68 -6.11 -17.31
CA ASP A 44 -10.36 -5.97 -18.74
C ASP A 44 -8.86 -5.65 -18.95
N TRP A 45 -8.10 -5.56 -17.86
CA TRP A 45 -6.66 -5.31 -17.95
C TRP A 45 -5.90 -6.53 -18.44
N ARG A 46 -4.71 -6.28 -18.99
CA ARG A 46 -3.86 -7.35 -19.51
C ARG A 46 -3.18 -8.09 -18.38
N VAL A 47 -3.00 -9.40 -18.61
CA VAL A 47 -2.22 -10.25 -17.70
C VAL A 47 -0.75 -9.84 -17.75
N VAL A 48 -0.18 -9.64 -16.58
CA VAL A 48 1.26 -9.47 -16.34
C VAL A 48 1.89 -10.83 -16.09
N SER A 49 1.26 -11.64 -15.25
CA SER A 49 1.75 -12.97 -14.87
C SER A 49 0.65 -13.77 -14.15
N VAL A 50 0.88 -15.06 -14.03
CA VAL A 50 0.09 -15.97 -13.20
C VAL A 50 1.06 -16.68 -12.25
N ALA A 51 0.65 -16.90 -11.00
CA ALA A 51 1.47 -17.62 -10.02
C ALA A 51 0.59 -18.52 -9.13
N HIS A 52 1.17 -19.60 -8.66
CA HIS A 52 0.66 -20.39 -7.54
C HIS A 52 1.56 -20.13 -6.32
N GLU A 53 0.98 -19.69 -5.24
CA GLU A 53 1.65 -19.53 -3.96
C GLU A 53 1.30 -20.71 -3.06
N ALA A 54 2.25 -21.59 -2.85
CA ALA A 54 2.09 -22.78 -2.02
C ALA A 54 2.09 -22.46 -0.52
N GLY A 55 1.92 -23.48 0.30
CA GLY A 55 1.93 -23.35 1.76
C GLY A 55 0.62 -22.78 2.31
N ASN A 56 0.72 -21.87 3.27
CA ASN A 56 -0.44 -21.32 3.97
C ASN A 56 -1.41 -20.53 3.08
N LEU A 57 -0.93 -19.99 1.96
CA LEU A 57 -1.78 -19.26 1.03
C LEU A 57 -2.56 -20.21 0.13
N ASN A 58 -1.88 -21.22 -0.41
CA ASN A 58 -2.42 -22.19 -1.36
C ASN A 58 -3.39 -21.57 -2.37
N ASP A 59 -2.96 -20.48 -2.98
CA ASP A 59 -3.77 -19.73 -3.93
C ASP A 59 -3.17 -19.75 -5.34
N ILE A 60 -4.03 -19.67 -6.35
CA ILE A 60 -3.65 -19.31 -7.70
C ILE A 60 -4.06 -17.87 -7.95
N ARG A 61 -3.16 -17.09 -8.55
CA ARG A 61 -3.37 -15.66 -8.76
C ARG A 61 -3.05 -15.22 -10.16
N ALA A 62 -3.87 -14.32 -10.68
CA ALA A 62 -3.57 -13.52 -11.85
C ALA A 62 -3.10 -12.13 -11.41
N VAL A 63 -2.01 -11.68 -11.99
CA VAL A 63 -1.54 -10.30 -11.84
C VAL A 63 -1.81 -9.56 -13.13
N LEU A 64 -2.53 -8.47 -13.03
CA LEU A 64 -3.00 -7.65 -14.12
C LEU A 64 -2.33 -6.28 -14.07
N GLY A 65 -2.19 -5.63 -15.20
CA GLY A 65 -1.70 -4.26 -15.30
C GLY A 65 -2.59 -3.42 -16.21
N ASN A 66 -2.82 -2.16 -15.79
CA ASN A 66 -3.40 -1.19 -16.71
C ASN A 66 -2.43 -0.89 -17.86
N ASP A 67 -2.87 -0.16 -18.89
CA ASP A 67 -2.04 0.11 -20.08
C ASP A 67 -0.70 0.77 -19.74
N THR A 68 -0.67 1.65 -18.74
CA THR A 68 0.56 2.32 -18.27
C THR A 68 1.54 1.31 -17.66
N ALA A 69 1.06 0.41 -16.81
CA ALA A 69 1.88 -0.63 -16.20
C ALA A 69 2.37 -1.63 -17.24
N ILE A 70 1.51 -2.10 -18.14
CA ILE A 70 1.87 -3.05 -19.22
C ILE A 70 2.94 -2.46 -20.14
N LYS A 71 2.81 -1.18 -20.51
CA LYS A 71 3.83 -0.50 -21.31
C LYS A 71 5.17 -0.48 -20.59
N ALA A 72 5.18 -0.10 -19.31
CA ALA A 72 6.41 -0.07 -18.51
C ALA A 72 7.07 -1.46 -18.40
N TYR A 73 6.29 -2.51 -18.17
CA TYR A 73 6.79 -3.89 -18.15
C TYR A 73 7.45 -4.30 -19.46
N ARG A 74 6.80 -4.04 -20.60
CA ARG A 74 7.32 -4.39 -21.91
C ARG A 74 8.59 -3.66 -22.29
N GLU A 75 8.71 -2.41 -21.83
CA GLU A 75 9.87 -1.56 -22.07
C GLU A 75 10.99 -1.78 -21.01
N GLY A 76 10.76 -2.63 -19.99
CA GLY A 76 11.68 -2.79 -18.86
C GLY A 76 11.90 -1.49 -18.08
N LYS A 77 10.93 -0.57 -18.11
CA LYS A 77 11.06 0.77 -17.56
C LYS A 77 10.89 0.78 -16.04
N LEU A 78 11.90 1.28 -15.33
CA LEU A 78 11.89 1.54 -13.90
C LEU A 78 12.44 2.96 -13.62
N PRO A 79 11.88 3.66 -12.62
CA PRO A 79 10.65 3.32 -11.90
C PRO A 79 9.42 3.33 -12.80
N PHE A 80 8.35 2.67 -12.36
CA PHE A 80 7.07 2.71 -13.07
C PHE A 80 6.55 4.14 -13.19
N PRO A 81 5.93 4.51 -14.32
CA PRO A 81 5.37 5.83 -14.53
C PRO A 81 4.17 6.11 -13.61
N GLU A 82 3.92 7.40 -13.37
CA GLU A 82 2.70 7.85 -12.69
C GLU A 82 1.44 7.28 -13.35
N GLY A 83 0.47 6.88 -12.53
CA GLY A 83 -0.75 6.25 -12.98
C GLY A 83 -0.61 4.77 -13.37
N ALA A 84 0.57 4.15 -13.24
CA ALA A 84 0.68 2.71 -13.36
C ALA A 84 -0.11 2.03 -12.23
N ILE A 85 -0.90 1.01 -12.59
CA ILE A 85 -1.64 0.21 -11.63
C ILE A 85 -1.38 -1.26 -11.90
N VAL A 86 -1.01 -1.98 -10.83
CA VAL A 86 -0.85 -3.43 -10.83
C VAL A 86 -1.89 -4.01 -9.88
N GLY A 87 -2.67 -4.96 -10.37
CA GLY A 87 -3.72 -5.62 -9.61
C GLY A 87 -3.47 -7.12 -9.49
N ARG A 88 -3.74 -7.69 -8.33
CA ARG A 88 -3.72 -9.13 -8.08
C ARG A 88 -5.14 -9.60 -7.80
N ILE A 89 -5.55 -10.67 -8.48
CA ILE A 89 -6.78 -11.41 -8.18
C ILE A 89 -6.36 -12.79 -7.73
N ALA A 90 -6.88 -13.29 -6.58
CA ALA A 90 -6.47 -14.56 -6.01
C ALA A 90 -7.66 -15.46 -5.67
N TRP A 91 -7.53 -16.73 -6.00
CA TRP A 91 -8.49 -17.79 -5.74
C TRP A 91 -7.79 -18.96 -5.04
N SER A 92 -8.55 -19.76 -4.30
CA SER A 92 -8.04 -21.02 -3.80
C SER A 92 -7.57 -21.90 -4.97
N TYR A 93 -6.47 -22.62 -4.76
CA TYR A 93 -5.92 -23.56 -5.71
C TYR A 93 -6.51 -24.94 -5.45
N VAL A 94 -7.36 -25.43 -6.33
CA VAL A 94 -8.10 -26.68 -6.12
C VAL A 94 -7.98 -27.63 -7.31
N PRO A 95 -7.99 -28.96 -7.08
CA PRO A 95 -8.02 -29.91 -8.18
C PRO A 95 -9.32 -29.78 -8.98
N SER A 96 -9.20 -29.94 -10.30
CA SER A 96 -10.36 -30.04 -11.20
C SER A 96 -10.80 -31.49 -11.28
N GLU A 97 -11.84 -31.87 -10.55
CA GLU A 97 -12.34 -33.25 -10.55
C GLU A 97 -12.74 -33.71 -11.96
N GLU A 98 -13.42 -32.88 -12.73
CA GLU A 98 -13.86 -33.19 -14.08
C GLU A 98 -12.68 -33.46 -15.02
N ASN A 99 -11.69 -32.57 -15.04
CA ASN A 99 -10.52 -32.73 -15.90
C ASN A 99 -9.68 -33.93 -15.46
N ASN A 100 -9.48 -34.11 -14.14
CA ASN A 100 -8.69 -35.21 -13.60
C ASN A 100 -9.34 -36.58 -13.88
N LYS A 101 -10.66 -36.65 -13.82
CA LYS A 101 -11.40 -37.83 -14.25
C LYS A 101 -11.18 -38.13 -15.74
N SER A 102 -11.23 -37.10 -16.58
CA SER A 102 -11.00 -37.27 -18.03
C SER A 102 -9.56 -37.70 -18.35
N PHE A 103 -8.58 -37.23 -17.57
CA PHE A 103 -7.18 -37.60 -17.73
C PHE A 103 -6.80 -38.93 -17.07
N GLY A 104 -7.70 -39.49 -16.23
CA GLY A 104 -7.42 -40.70 -15.47
C GLY A 104 -6.37 -40.53 -14.36
N ARG A 105 -6.00 -39.29 -14.03
CA ARG A 105 -5.02 -38.96 -12.99
C ARG A 105 -5.17 -37.49 -12.53
N GLU A 106 -4.66 -37.22 -11.36
CA GLU A 106 -4.62 -35.86 -10.79
C GLU A 106 -3.47 -35.06 -11.42
N GLN A 107 -3.82 -34.12 -12.29
CA GLN A 107 -2.87 -33.23 -12.97
C GLN A 107 -3.43 -31.85 -13.33
N SER A 108 -4.74 -31.65 -13.17
CA SER A 108 -5.41 -30.40 -13.49
C SER A 108 -5.87 -29.72 -12.21
N PHE A 109 -5.46 -28.49 -12.03
CA PHE A 109 -5.86 -27.62 -10.93
C PHE A 109 -6.44 -26.32 -11.50
N VAL A 110 -7.40 -25.77 -10.79
CA VAL A 110 -8.16 -24.60 -11.25
C VAL A 110 -8.34 -23.58 -10.11
N ALA A 111 -8.75 -22.38 -10.49
CA ALA A 111 -9.19 -21.36 -9.55
C ALA A 111 -10.50 -21.79 -8.89
N GLY A 112 -10.48 -21.95 -7.58
CA GLY A 112 -11.66 -22.23 -6.77
C GLY A 112 -12.34 -20.95 -6.26
N ALA A 113 -12.72 -20.94 -4.98
CA ALA A 113 -13.34 -19.76 -4.37
C ALA A 113 -12.37 -18.58 -4.26
N PRO A 114 -12.87 -17.32 -4.32
CA PRO A 114 -12.08 -16.15 -3.98
C PRO A 114 -11.47 -16.26 -2.58
N THR A 115 -10.21 -15.86 -2.41
CA THR A 115 -9.55 -15.81 -1.10
C THR A 115 -10.08 -14.63 -0.27
N ASP A 116 -9.78 -14.59 1.03
CA ASP A 116 -10.17 -13.47 1.90
C ASP A 116 -9.55 -12.14 1.46
N ALA A 117 -8.30 -12.16 0.98
CA ALA A 117 -7.65 -11.03 0.32
C ALA A 117 -7.78 -11.15 -1.20
N TYR A 118 -9.01 -11.16 -1.69
CA TYR A 118 -9.34 -11.48 -3.08
C TYR A 118 -8.69 -10.54 -4.09
N LEU A 119 -8.81 -9.24 -3.87
CA LEU A 119 -8.26 -8.21 -4.76
C LEU A 119 -7.23 -7.37 -4.03
N GLN A 120 -6.06 -7.19 -4.62
CA GLN A 120 -5.05 -6.28 -4.12
C GLN A 120 -4.56 -5.41 -5.25
N PHE A 121 -4.33 -4.11 -4.97
CA PHE A 121 -3.84 -3.18 -5.97
C PHE A 121 -2.68 -2.36 -5.41
N MET A 122 -1.76 -2.04 -6.32
CA MET A 122 -0.72 -1.04 -6.15
C MET A 122 -0.94 0.06 -7.20
N VAL A 123 -1.05 1.31 -6.75
CA VAL A 123 -1.27 2.48 -7.61
C VAL A 123 -0.09 3.42 -7.48
N LYS A 124 0.56 3.75 -8.59
CA LYS A 124 1.69 4.68 -8.64
C LYS A 124 1.19 6.12 -8.63
N ASP A 125 1.53 6.84 -7.57
CA ASP A 125 1.39 8.28 -7.43
C ASP A 125 2.48 8.76 -6.46
N SER A 126 3.59 9.22 -7.04
CA SER A 126 4.80 9.55 -6.28
C SER A 126 4.62 10.73 -5.33
N LYS A 127 3.64 11.59 -5.57
CA LYS A 127 3.31 12.72 -4.69
C LYS A 127 2.45 12.26 -3.52
N LYS A 128 1.36 11.54 -3.83
CA LYS A 128 0.39 11.09 -2.83
C LYS A 128 0.97 10.04 -1.90
N TYR A 129 1.79 9.12 -2.42
CA TYR A 129 2.31 7.96 -1.70
C TYR A 129 3.82 8.04 -1.47
N ALA A 130 4.38 9.24 -1.29
CA ALA A 130 5.82 9.45 -1.12
C ALA A 130 6.42 8.60 0.01
N ALA A 131 5.70 8.43 1.12
CA ALA A 131 6.14 7.64 2.27
C ALA A 131 6.30 6.14 1.98
N THR A 132 5.72 5.63 0.90
CA THR A 132 5.72 4.22 0.50
C THR A 132 6.36 4.00 -0.89
N GLY A 133 7.37 4.83 -1.20
CA GLY A 133 8.10 4.72 -2.48
C GLY A 133 7.27 5.12 -3.70
N GLY A 134 6.21 5.92 -3.49
CA GLY A 134 5.30 6.37 -4.53
C GLY A 134 4.19 5.37 -4.86
N TRP A 135 3.98 4.33 -4.04
CA TRP A 135 2.94 3.34 -4.25
C TRP A 135 1.89 3.36 -3.15
N GLY A 136 0.63 3.52 -3.53
CA GLY A 136 -0.51 3.25 -2.67
C GLY A 136 -0.91 1.79 -2.75
N TYR A 137 -1.28 1.22 -1.62
CA TYR A 137 -1.66 -0.19 -1.48
C TYR A 137 -3.14 -0.33 -1.15
N SER A 138 -3.74 -1.43 -1.57
CA SER A 138 -5.09 -1.80 -1.16
C SER A 138 -5.28 -3.31 -1.13
N SER A 139 -6.21 -3.73 -0.30
CA SER A 139 -6.68 -5.12 -0.24
C SER A 139 -8.19 -5.10 -0.02
N PHE A 140 -8.91 -5.90 -0.78
CA PHE A 140 -10.36 -6.02 -0.73
C PHE A 140 -10.75 -7.50 -0.62
N GLY A 141 -11.75 -7.76 0.20
CA GLY A 141 -12.34 -9.07 0.35
C GLY A 141 -13.22 -9.46 -0.84
N LYS A 142 -13.75 -10.68 -0.79
CA LYS A 142 -14.69 -11.23 -1.78
C LYS A 142 -15.99 -10.43 -1.91
N ASP A 143 -16.35 -9.67 -0.87
CA ASP A 143 -17.51 -8.76 -0.85
C ASP A 143 -17.21 -7.38 -1.45
N GLY A 144 -15.99 -7.16 -1.94
CA GLY A 144 -15.53 -5.90 -2.51
C GLY A 144 -15.24 -4.81 -1.48
N LYS A 145 -15.31 -5.11 -0.19
CA LYS A 145 -14.96 -4.15 0.86
C LYS A 145 -13.48 -4.19 1.16
N PRO A 146 -12.90 -3.05 1.56
CA PRO A 146 -11.53 -3.02 2.04
C PRO A 146 -11.33 -4.00 3.20
N THR A 147 -10.21 -4.72 3.21
CA THR A 147 -9.78 -5.48 4.39
C THR A 147 -9.42 -4.53 5.53
N ASP A 148 -9.10 -5.07 6.71
CA ASP A 148 -8.72 -4.22 7.83
C ASP A 148 -7.42 -3.42 7.56
N GLU A 149 -7.31 -2.29 8.25
CA GLU A 149 -6.19 -1.36 8.05
C GLU A 149 -4.84 -1.97 8.48
N ALA A 150 -4.84 -2.87 9.47
CA ALA A 150 -3.62 -3.54 9.93
C ALA A 150 -3.06 -4.47 8.84
N ALA A 151 -3.92 -5.23 8.17
CA ALA A 151 -3.55 -6.05 7.02
C ALA A 151 -2.97 -5.18 5.89
N MET A 152 -3.60 -4.05 5.57
CA MET A 152 -3.08 -3.14 4.54
C MET A 152 -1.75 -2.49 4.93
N LYS A 153 -1.53 -2.17 6.20
CA LYS A 153 -0.24 -1.62 6.68
C LYS A 153 0.91 -2.60 6.52
N SER A 154 0.67 -3.90 6.51
CA SER A 154 1.69 -4.93 6.32
C SER A 154 2.21 -5.03 4.87
N CYS A 155 1.52 -4.44 3.90
CA CYS A 155 1.90 -4.54 2.48
C CYS A 155 3.27 -3.92 2.22
N PHE A 156 3.46 -2.66 2.61
CA PHE A 156 4.67 -1.92 2.29
C PHE A 156 5.95 -2.52 2.88
N PRO A 157 6.05 -2.93 4.15
CA PRO A 157 7.23 -3.57 4.70
C PRO A 157 7.71 -4.78 3.89
N CYS A 158 6.79 -5.64 3.43
CA CYS A 158 7.15 -6.75 2.54
C CYS A 158 7.67 -6.28 1.20
N HIS A 159 7.02 -5.29 0.58
CA HIS A 159 7.41 -4.75 -0.72
C HIS A 159 8.75 -4.01 -0.71
N GLN A 160 9.21 -3.51 0.44
CA GLN A 160 10.53 -2.90 0.59
C GLN A 160 11.67 -3.83 0.21
N ALA A 161 11.53 -5.14 0.39
CA ALA A 161 12.54 -6.12 0.02
C ALA A 161 12.89 -6.09 -1.49
N VAL A 162 11.98 -5.59 -2.31
CA VAL A 162 12.14 -5.49 -3.77
C VAL A 162 12.16 -4.05 -4.29
N LYS A 163 12.62 -3.10 -3.46
CA LYS A 163 12.75 -1.67 -3.85
C LYS A 163 13.55 -1.44 -5.13
N GLY A 164 14.54 -2.29 -5.42
CA GLY A 164 15.33 -2.22 -6.65
C GLY A 164 14.53 -2.53 -7.92
N ARG A 165 13.31 -3.05 -7.78
CA ARG A 165 12.34 -3.27 -8.86
C ARG A 165 11.09 -2.39 -8.67
N ASP A 166 11.30 -1.20 -8.13
CA ASP A 166 10.24 -0.25 -7.79
C ASP A 166 9.12 -0.88 -6.95
N PHE A 167 9.50 -1.68 -5.94
CA PHE A 167 8.59 -2.35 -4.98
C PHE A 167 7.65 -3.41 -5.59
N ILE A 168 7.86 -3.85 -6.83
CA ILE A 168 7.02 -4.84 -7.52
C ILE A 168 7.68 -6.22 -7.50
N PHE A 169 7.00 -7.23 -6.92
CA PHE A 169 7.47 -8.62 -6.95
C PHE A 169 7.35 -9.26 -8.33
N THR A 170 6.23 -8.99 -9.01
CA THR A 170 5.88 -9.65 -10.25
C THR A 170 6.75 -9.20 -11.41
N ARG A 171 7.26 -10.17 -12.17
CA ARG A 171 7.90 -9.94 -13.45
C ARG A 171 6.90 -10.13 -14.58
N TYR A 172 7.13 -9.49 -15.71
CA TYR A 172 6.32 -9.71 -16.89
C TYR A 172 6.60 -11.11 -17.43
N ALA A 173 5.58 -11.93 -17.55
CA ALA A 173 5.68 -13.21 -18.23
C ALA A 173 5.67 -12.95 -19.74
N PRO A 174 6.59 -13.56 -20.51
CA PRO A 174 6.68 -13.38 -21.94
C PRO A 174 5.47 -13.94 -22.69
#